data_ce708da57fdcf4cba02e50310dccc51e
#
_entry.id   ce708da57fdcf4cba02e50310dccc51e
#
_cell.length_a   1.000
_cell.length_b   1.000
_cell.length_c   1.000
_cell.angle_alpha   90.00
_cell.angle_beta   90.00
_cell.angle_gamma   90.00
#
_symmetry.space_group_name_H-M   'P 1'
#
loop_
_entity.id
_entity.type
_entity.pdbx_description
1 polymer ?
#
loop_
_entity_poly.entity_id
_entity_poly.type
_entity_poly.pdbx_seq_one_letter_code
_entity_poly.pdbx_strand_id
1 'polypeptide(L)' 'MAGIKQITVLGATGSIGQSSLALVRQHPDCFAIHGLVAGKDFNRLAALAHEFKPKILGIQAQTHL' A
#
# COMPACT_ATOMS: atom_id res chain seq x y z
N MET A 1 -3.52 8.16 24.50
CA MET A 1 -3.29 8.71 23.18
C MET A 1 -3.03 7.60 22.18
N ALA A 2 -3.71 7.67 21.09
CA ALA A 2 -3.58 6.64 20.09
C ALA A 2 -2.35 6.87 19.23
N GLY A 3 -1.58 5.84 19.03
CA GLY A 3 -0.48 5.93 18.11
C GLY A 3 -0.95 5.79 16.68
N ILE A 4 -0.03 5.99 15.76
CA ILE A 4 -0.31 5.81 14.34
C ILE A 4 -0.41 4.34 14.05
N LYS A 5 -1.48 3.95 13.37
CA LYS A 5 -1.68 2.58 12.98
C LYS A 5 -0.93 2.27 11.71
N GLN A 6 -0.14 1.22 11.74
CA GLN A 6 0.63 0.80 10.57
C GLN A 6 -0.18 -0.21 9.78
N ILE A 7 -0.30 0.02 8.49
CA ILE A 7 -1.17 -0.78 7.64
C ILE A 7 -0.39 -1.35 6.48
N THR A 8 -0.64 -2.62 6.18
CA THR A 8 -0.12 -3.24 4.98
C THR A 8 -1.28 -3.42 4.01
N VAL A 9 -1.14 -2.91 2.81
CA VAL A 9 -2.20 -2.96 1.81
C VAL A 9 -1.87 -4.02 0.79
N LEU A 10 -2.73 -5.02 0.70
CA LEU A 10 -2.62 -6.07 -0.31
C LEU A 10 -3.43 -5.64 -1.52
N GLY A 11 -2.89 -5.88 -2.70
CA GLY A 11 -3.56 -5.44 -3.91
C GLY A 11 -3.60 -3.92 -4.02
N ALA A 12 -2.48 -3.28 -3.71
CA ALA A 12 -2.43 -1.82 -3.60
C ALA A 12 -2.82 -1.10 -4.87
N THR A 13 -2.64 -1.73 -6.02
CA THR A 13 -2.99 -1.11 -7.30
C THR A 13 -4.41 -1.44 -7.75
N GLY A 14 -5.14 -2.28 -7.00
CA GLY A 14 -6.51 -2.61 -7.33
C GLY A 14 -7.49 -1.59 -6.76
N SER A 15 -8.78 -1.81 -7.04
CA SER A 15 -9.82 -0.88 -6.62
C SER A 15 -9.92 -0.74 -5.10
N ILE A 16 -9.89 -1.88 -4.41
CA ILE A 16 -10.00 -1.85 -2.95
C ILE A 16 -8.75 -1.25 -2.33
N GLY A 17 -7.60 -1.57 -2.89
CA GLY A 17 -6.35 -0.99 -2.42
C GLY A 17 -6.33 0.52 -2.59
N GLN A 18 -6.82 1.00 -3.72
CA GLN A 18 -6.89 2.43 -3.97
C GLN A 18 -7.80 3.12 -2.96
N SER A 19 -8.93 2.50 -2.64
CA SER A 19 -9.84 3.06 -1.65
C SER A 19 -9.20 3.12 -0.27
N SER A 20 -8.45 2.09 0.09
CA SER A 20 -7.75 2.07 1.37
C SER A 20 -6.69 3.15 1.44
N LEU A 21 -5.95 3.33 0.34
CA LEU A 21 -4.92 4.36 0.30
C LEU A 21 -5.51 5.75 0.36
N ALA A 22 -6.69 5.94 -0.25
CA ALA A 22 -7.37 7.22 -0.17
C ALA A 22 -7.70 7.57 1.28
N LEU A 23 -8.14 6.58 2.06
CA LEU A 23 -8.40 6.80 3.47
C LEU A 23 -7.15 7.23 4.22
N VAL A 24 -6.03 6.59 3.92
CA VAL A 24 -4.78 6.94 4.58
C VAL A 24 -4.37 8.36 4.22
N ARG A 25 -4.57 8.77 2.97
CA ARG A 25 -4.25 10.14 2.56
C ARG A 25 -5.07 11.16 3.31
N GLN A 26 -6.33 10.82 3.60
CA GLN A 26 -7.23 11.72 4.32
C GLN A 26 -6.91 11.79 5.80
N HIS A 27 -6.30 10.76 6.34
CA HIS A 27 -6.02 10.68 7.77
C HIS A 27 -4.56 10.32 8.04
N PRO A 28 -3.64 11.17 7.61
CA PRO A 28 -2.21 10.86 7.77
C PRO A 28 -1.77 10.82 9.22
N ASP A 29 -2.53 11.44 10.10
CA ASP A 29 -2.21 11.43 11.52
C ASP A 29 -2.60 10.13 12.19
N CYS A 30 -3.49 9.38 11.57
CA CYS A 30 -4.03 8.16 12.17
C CYS A 30 -3.43 6.90 11.57
N PHE A 31 -3.01 6.96 10.32
CA PHE A 31 -2.56 5.77 9.59
C PHE A 31 -1.25 6.03 8.87
N ALA A 32 -0.44 5.01 8.83
CA ALA A 32 0.78 5.03 8.03
C ALA A 32 0.88 3.72 7.28
N ILE A 33 1.46 3.78 6.09
CA ILE A 33 1.60 2.58 5.27
C ILE A 33 2.90 1.88 5.64
N HIS A 34 2.77 0.70 6.20
CA HIS A 34 3.93 -0.12 6.52
C HIS A 34 4.39 -0.92 5.32
N GLY A 35 3.45 -1.47 4.56
CA GLY A 35 3.78 -2.28 3.41
C GLY A 35 2.78 -2.13 2.29
N LEU A 36 3.25 -2.28 1.08
CA LEU A 36 2.42 -2.28 -0.11
C LEU A 36 2.72 -3.53 -0.92
N VAL A 37 1.69 -4.25 -1.28
CA VAL A 37 1.82 -5.45 -2.11
C VAL A 37 0.93 -5.30 -3.32
N ALA A 38 1.49 -5.46 -4.49
CA ALA A 38 0.73 -5.37 -5.73
C ALA A 38 0.92 -6.65 -6.54
N GLY A 39 0.05 -6.82 -7.52
CA GLY A 39 0.16 -7.96 -8.41
C GLY A 39 1.22 -7.76 -9.46
N LYS A 40 0.82 -7.19 -10.59
CA LYS A 40 1.73 -7.05 -11.72
C LYS A 40 2.08 -5.61 -12.06
N ASP A 41 1.40 -4.66 -11.48
CA ASP A 41 1.55 -3.28 -11.88
C ASP A 41 2.72 -2.62 -11.16
N PHE A 42 3.90 -2.84 -11.68
CA PHE A 42 5.11 -2.30 -11.09
C PHE A 42 5.13 -0.79 -11.09
N ASN A 43 4.64 -0.19 -12.18
CA ASN A 43 4.72 1.26 -12.31
C ASN A 43 3.86 1.95 -11.28
N ARG A 44 2.66 1.43 -11.06
CA ARG A 44 1.78 2.00 -10.05
C ARG A 44 2.32 1.75 -8.65
N LEU A 45 2.86 0.56 -8.43
CA LEU A 45 3.43 0.26 -7.13
C LEU A 45 4.60 1.17 -6.82
N ALA A 46 5.43 1.45 -7.81
CA ALA A 46 6.57 2.35 -7.61
C ALA A 46 6.10 3.76 -7.28
N ALA A 47 5.05 4.22 -7.95
CA ALA A 47 4.49 5.54 -7.67
C ALA A 47 3.94 5.61 -6.25
N LEU A 48 3.22 4.57 -5.82
CA LEU A 48 2.67 4.52 -4.47
C LEU A 48 3.78 4.43 -3.43
N ALA A 49 4.82 3.68 -3.73
CA ALA A 49 5.96 3.58 -2.83
C ALA A 49 6.64 4.91 -2.65
N HIS A 50 6.74 5.68 -3.71
CA HIS A 50 7.34 6.99 -3.64
C HIS A 50 6.49 7.94 -2.78
N GLU A 51 5.19 7.80 -2.88
CA GLU A 51 4.27 8.64 -2.13
C GLU A 51 4.21 8.26 -0.65
N PHE A 52 4.06 6.99 -0.37
CA PHE A 52 3.83 6.54 1.01
C PHE A 52 5.08 6.06 1.73
N LYS A 53 6.12 5.76 1.00
CA LYS A 53 7.42 5.33 1.54
C LYS A 53 7.27 4.18 2.54
N PRO A 54 6.64 3.07 2.13
CA PRO A 54 6.48 1.94 3.03
C PRO A 54 7.82 1.26 3.31
N LYS A 55 7.87 0.56 4.41
CA LYS A 55 9.07 -0.19 4.74
C LYS A 55 9.18 -1.48 3.96
N ILE A 56 8.04 -2.01 3.51
CA ILE A 56 8.00 -3.27 2.80
C ILE A 56 7.29 -3.08 1.48
N LEU A 57 7.90 -3.56 0.42
CA LEU A 57 7.27 -3.60 -0.90
C LEU A 57 7.26 -5.04 -1.36
N GLY A 58 6.13 -5.46 -1.89
CA GLY A 58 6.01 -6.82 -2.39
C GLY A 58 5.31 -6.87 -3.72
N ILE A 59 5.72 -7.79 -4.55
CA ILE A 59 5.06 -8.09 -5.80
C ILE A 59 4.52 -9.49 -5.68
N GLN A 60 3.22 -9.61 -5.86
CA GLN A 60 2.60 -10.91 -5.80
C GLN A 60 2.58 -11.50 -7.19
N ALA A 61 3.73 -11.96 -7.63
CA ALA A 61 3.83 -12.56 -8.94
C ALA A 61 3.05 -13.86 -8.95
N GLN A 62 2.27 -14.01 -9.97
CA GLN A 62 1.54 -15.24 -10.15
C GLN A 62 2.47 -16.30 -10.64
N THR A 63 2.79 -17.20 -9.79
CA THR A 63 3.63 -18.30 -10.17
C THR A 63 2.76 -19.52 -10.35
N HIS A 64 2.79 -20.06 -11.49
CA HIS A 64 2.08 -21.29 -11.72
C HIS A 64 2.98 -22.45 -11.55
N LEU A 65 2.54 -23.30 -10.73
CA LEU A 65 3.28 -24.53 -10.50
C LEU A 65 2.64 -25.66 -11.19
#